data_6d54c2c35a4ef6ca3fe5d57a279c2f5e
#
_entry.id   6d54c2c35a4ef6ca3fe5d57a279c2f5e
#
_cell.length_a   1.000
_cell.length_b   1.000
_cell.length_c   1.000
_cell.angle_alpha   90.00
_cell.angle_beta   90.00
_cell.angle_gamma   90.00
#
_symmetry.space_group_name_H-M   'P 1'
#
loop_
_entity.id
_entity.type
_entity.pdbx_description
1 polymer ?
#
loop_
_entity_poly.entity_id
_entity_poly.type
_entity_poly.pdbx_seq_one_letter_code
_entity_poly.pdbx_strand_id
1 'polypeptide(L)'
;MNRCVAPFFSRSRSLSRSLSLLSLALLAGGALSPAMAQPAAPQKVKVGFVTDMSSLFADIDGKNGAIAVQMAIDDFGGKVLGQPIELVSADHQNKADIAASKAREWIDTQGLTMLLGGSNSGAALAMARVAQDKKRVFMSVGAGSPALTNEQCSPYTVHYAYDTVALARGTGSAVVEGGGKTWFFLTADYVFGQALEADTAAVVKAKGGTVVGAVRHPLNASDFSSFLLQAQNSKAQILGLATAGGDAINAIKAAKEFGIDKTMKIAALLVFITDFHSMGLKNTEGLLFTTSWDWNLNEASRAFGRKFFEKTRRMPTDLQAGDYSATMNYLKAVQAVKTTDADTVMAYLKKTPIDDFYAKGVIRPDGRMVHDMFLMQVKSPAESKAPWDYTKLVKTLPGADVFTTKAESKCALWK
;
A
#
# COMPACT_ATOMS: atom_id res chain seq x y z
N MET A 1 -27.02 15.34 -60.91
CA MET A 1 -27.34 14.44 -62.04
C MET A 1 -27.64 13.09 -61.43
N ASN A 2 -28.92 12.75 -61.32
CA ASN A 2 -29.64 11.62 -61.93
C ASN A 2 -29.12 10.23 -61.50
N ARG A 3 -29.88 9.24 -61.08
CA ARG A 3 -31.32 8.88 -60.95
C ARG A 3 -31.36 7.60 -60.14
N CYS A 4 -32.18 7.46 -59.13
CA CYS A 4 -33.41 6.68 -59.04
C CYS A 4 -33.45 5.36 -59.82
N VAL A 5 -33.81 4.25 -59.12
CA VAL A 5 -34.99 3.39 -59.41
C VAL A 5 -35.11 2.24 -58.38
N ALA A 6 -36.25 2.15 -57.71
CA ALA A 6 -36.87 0.96 -57.12
C ALA A 6 -38.03 0.57 -58.11
N PRO A 7 -38.93 -0.39 -57.86
CA PRO A 7 -39.06 -1.57 -57.00
C PRO A 7 -39.55 -2.82 -57.76
N PHE A 8 -39.80 -3.98 -57.16
CA PHE A 8 -40.90 -4.85 -57.56
C PHE A 8 -41.38 -5.82 -56.48
N PHE A 9 -42.67 -5.78 -56.27
CA PHE A 9 -43.54 -6.68 -55.47
C PHE A 9 -43.75 -8.05 -56.14
N SER A 10 -43.93 -9.11 -55.34
CA SER A 10 -44.82 -10.21 -55.72
C SER A 10 -45.40 -10.90 -54.52
N ARG A 11 -46.74 -10.84 -54.41
CA ARG A 11 -47.62 -11.61 -53.54
C ARG A 11 -47.95 -12.96 -54.18
N SER A 12 -48.05 -14.02 -53.40
CA SER A 12 -49.05 -15.06 -53.75
C SER A 12 -49.66 -15.68 -52.49
N ARG A 13 -50.98 -15.73 -52.48
CA ARG A 13 -51.90 -16.36 -51.50
C ARG A 13 -52.20 -17.79 -51.96
N SER A 14 -52.50 -18.69 -51.02
CA SER A 14 -53.62 -19.64 -51.05
C SER A 14 -53.61 -20.50 -49.79
N LEU A 15 -54.60 -20.41 -48.96
CA LEU A 15 -55.87 -21.14 -48.79
C LEU A 15 -55.70 -22.50 -48.10
N SER A 16 -56.15 -22.48 -46.86
CA SER A 16 -57.06 -23.35 -46.10
C SER A 16 -57.07 -24.87 -46.33
N ARG A 17 -57.04 -25.62 -45.23
CA ARG A 17 -58.08 -26.59 -44.86
C ARG A 17 -58.01 -27.00 -43.42
N SER A 18 -59.09 -26.82 -42.72
CA SER A 18 -59.46 -27.31 -41.40
C SER A 18 -59.62 -28.82 -41.39
N LEU A 19 -59.14 -29.48 -40.31
CA LEU A 19 -59.81 -30.69 -39.81
C LEU A 19 -59.61 -30.81 -38.31
N SER A 20 -60.70 -30.79 -37.59
CA SER A 20 -60.82 -31.09 -36.15
C SER A 20 -60.66 -32.58 -35.94
N LEU A 21 -60.09 -33.00 -34.81
CA LEU A 21 -60.57 -34.21 -34.08
C LEU A 21 -59.85 -34.39 -32.73
N LEU A 22 -60.66 -34.43 -31.75
CA LEU A 22 -60.64 -35.18 -30.48
C LEU A 22 -59.43 -35.13 -29.51
N SER A 23 -59.79 -34.65 -28.39
CA SER A 23 -59.31 -34.76 -27.02
C SER A 23 -58.81 -36.14 -26.60
N LEU A 24 -57.61 -36.18 -25.99
CA LEU A 24 -57.31 -37.20 -24.99
C LEU A 24 -56.45 -36.54 -23.89
N ALA A 25 -57.05 -36.30 -22.72
CA ALA A 25 -56.41 -35.81 -21.52
C ALA A 25 -55.61 -36.96 -20.92
N LEU A 26 -54.27 -36.87 -20.98
CA LEU A 26 -53.38 -37.67 -20.15
C LEU A 26 -52.90 -36.79 -19.01
N LEU A 27 -53.34 -37.05 -17.81
CA LEU A 27 -52.76 -36.58 -16.54
C LEU A 27 -51.33 -37.14 -16.41
N ALA A 28 -50.35 -36.40 -16.84
CA ALA A 28 -48.97 -36.67 -16.49
C ALA A 28 -48.67 -35.95 -15.16
N GLY A 29 -48.69 -36.72 -14.06
CA GLY A 29 -48.17 -36.27 -12.77
C GLY A 29 -46.71 -35.90 -12.89
N GLY A 30 -46.42 -34.59 -13.00
CA GLY A 30 -45.08 -34.06 -12.95
C GLY A 30 -44.51 -34.22 -11.55
N ALA A 31 -43.66 -35.24 -11.36
CA ALA A 31 -42.77 -35.31 -10.20
C ALA A 31 -41.87 -34.10 -10.22
N LEU A 32 -42.12 -33.11 -9.34
CA LEU A 32 -41.18 -32.05 -9.00
C LEU A 32 -39.95 -32.69 -8.39
N SER A 33 -38.98 -33.04 -9.23
CA SER A 33 -37.61 -33.35 -8.74
C SER A 33 -37.07 -32.13 -8.03
N PRO A 34 -36.61 -32.24 -6.76
CA PRO A 34 -35.95 -31.13 -6.11
C PRO A 34 -34.69 -30.82 -6.95
N ALA A 35 -34.60 -29.60 -7.45
CA ALA A 35 -33.40 -29.10 -8.09
C ALA A 35 -32.28 -29.20 -7.05
N MET A 36 -31.44 -30.22 -7.15
CA MET A 36 -30.21 -30.31 -6.38
C MET A 36 -29.41 -29.09 -6.75
N ALA A 37 -29.20 -28.18 -5.80
CA ALA A 37 -28.32 -27.04 -5.97
C ALA A 37 -26.96 -27.58 -6.39
N GLN A 38 -26.55 -27.28 -7.61
CA GLN A 38 -25.25 -27.66 -8.12
C GLN A 38 -24.19 -27.03 -7.17
N PRO A 39 -23.23 -27.82 -6.65
CA PRO A 39 -22.19 -27.25 -5.82
C PRO A 39 -21.55 -26.07 -6.57
N ALA A 40 -21.48 -24.91 -5.94
CA ALA A 40 -20.82 -23.75 -6.53
C ALA A 40 -19.42 -24.17 -6.98
N ALA A 41 -19.04 -23.84 -8.21
CA ALA A 41 -17.71 -24.15 -8.73
C ALA A 41 -16.66 -23.64 -7.74
N PRO A 42 -15.59 -24.41 -7.48
CA PRO A 42 -14.58 -24.04 -6.50
C PRO A 42 -14.03 -22.66 -6.83
N GLN A 43 -14.12 -21.73 -5.85
CA GLN A 43 -13.66 -20.35 -6.03
C GLN A 43 -12.13 -20.32 -6.06
N LYS A 44 -11.55 -20.00 -7.22
CA LYS A 44 -10.11 -19.72 -7.33
C LYS A 44 -9.78 -18.47 -6.55
N VAL A 45 -8.62 -18.45 -5.90
CA VAL A 45 -8.05 -17.25 -5.27
C VAL A 45 -6.98 -16.69 -6.18
N LYS A 46 -7.18 -15.44 -6.60
CA LYS A 46 -6.21 -14.69 -7.38
C LYS A 46 -5.84 -13.42 -6.64
N VAL A 47 -4.54 -13.25 -6.38
CA VAL A 47 -3.93 -12.07 -5.77
C VAL A 47 -3.34 -11.19 -6.86
N GLY A 48 -3.70 -9.92 -6.87
CA GLY A 48 -3.16 -8.93 -7.81
C GLY A 48 -2.26 -7.94 -7.10
N PHE A 49 -0.98 -8.00 -7.36
CA PHE A 49 0.02 -7.10 -6.82
C PHE A 49 0.31 -5.97 -7.79
N VAL A 50 -0.06 -4.74 -7.44
CA VAL A 50 0.11 -3.54 -8.29
C VAL A 50 0.93 -2.51 -7.53
N THR A 51 2.16 -2.27 -7.97
CA THR A 51 3.10 -1.36 -7.34
C THR A 51 3.98 -0.64 -8.37
N ASP A 52 4.87 0.24 -7.95
CA ASP A 52 5.92 0.80 -8.82
C ASP A 52 7.06 -0.22 -8.95
N MET A 53 7.30 -0.71 -10.16
CA MET A 53 8.36 -1.71 -10.42
C MET A 53 9.54 -1.17 -11.22
N SER A 54 9.48 0.08 -11.68
CA SER A 54 10.45 0.61 -12.64
C SER A 54 10.92 2.04 -12.38
N SER A 55 10.39 2.73 -11.35
CA SER A 55 10.76 4.12 -11.09
C SER A 55 11.11 4.39 -9.63
N LEU A 56 10.71 5.52 -9.04
CA LEU A 56 11.14 6.05 -7.73
C LEU A 56 11.04 5.08 -6.56
N PHE A 57 10.02 4.19 -6.56
CA PHE A 57 9.73 3.30 -5.45
C PHE A 57 10.04 1.83 -5.75
N ALA A 58 10.68 1.57 -6.91
CA ALA A 58 10.99 0.20 -7.35
C ALA A 58 11.89 -0.57 -6.37
N ASP A 59 12.83 0.10 -5.71
CA ASP A 59 13.74 -0.53 -4.77
C ASP A 59 13.14 -0.77 -3.37
N ILE A 60 12.11 0.00 -3.01
CA ILE A 60 11.49 -0.11 -1.68
C ILE A 60 10.36 -1.13 -1.62
N ASP A 61 9.74 -1.42 -2.75
CA ASP A 61 8.65 -2.39 -2.89
C ASP A 61 8.89 -3.26 -4.15
N GLY A 62 8.42 -2.82 -5.30
CA GLY A 62 8.76 -3.28 -6.64
C GLY A 62 8.66 -4.77 -6.89
N LYS A 63 9.57 -5.28 -7.71
CA LYS A 63 9.65 -6.72 -8.06
C LYS A 63 9.93 -7.59 -6.83
N ASN A 64 10.64 -7.09 -5.84
CA ASN A 64 10.92 -7.82 -4.61
C ASN A 64 9.69 -7.95 -3.72
N GLY A 65 8.76 -6.99 -3.75
CA GLY A 65 7.43 -7.13 -3.14
C GLY A 65 6.65 -8.30 -3.75
N ALA A 66 6.65 -8.44 -5.08
CA ALA A 66 6.03 -9.59 -5.73
C ALA A 66 6.66 -10.93 -5.29
N ILE A 67 7.98 -10.95 -5.06
CA ILE A 67 8.67 -12.14 -4.51
C ILE A 67 8.17 -12.42 -3.08
N ALA A 68 8.01 -11.39 -2.24
CA ALA A 68 7.48 -11.55 -0.89
C ALA A 68 6.04 -12.11 -0.89
N VAL A 69 5.19 -11.62 -1.78
CA VAL A 69 3.83 -12.16 -1.98
C VAL A 69 3.87 -13.62 -2.40
N GLN A 70 4.73 -13.98 -3.36
CA GLN A 70 4.89 -15.38 -3.78
C GLN A 70 5.41 -16.27 -2.65
N MET A 71 6.35 -15.76 -1.83
CA MET A 71 6.82 -16.48 -0.64
C MET A 71 5.69 -16.77 0.35
N ALA A 72 4.77 -15.82 0.56
CA ALA A 72 3.61 -16.05 1.42
C ALA A 72 2.67 -17.11 0.85
N ILE A 73 2.45 -17.11 -0.46
CA ILE A 73 1.65 -18.12 -1.15
C ILE A 73 2.30 -19.51 -1.02
N ASP A 74 3.60 -19.60 -1.25
CA ASP A 74 4.37 -20.87 -1.15
C ASP A 74 4.32 -21.40 0.29
N ASP A 75 4.54 -20.56 1.29
CA ASP A 75 4.54 -20.93 2.70
C ASP A 75 3.13 -21.29 3.22
N PHE A 76 2.09 -20.74 2.62
CA PHE A 76 0.71 -21.15 2.86
C PHE A 76 0.38 -22.53 2.26
N GLY A 77 1.23 -23.06 1.40
CA GLY A 77 1.07 -24.36 0.73
C GLY A 77 0.55 -24.26 -0.71
N GLY A 78 0.55 -23.09 -1.32
CA GLY A 78 0.22 -22.86 -2.73
C GLY A 78 -1.26 -23.06 -3.10
N LYS A 79 -2.10 -23.44 -2.12
CA LYS A 79 -3.54 -23.73 -2.34
C LYS A 79 -4.38 -23.22 -1.18
N VAL A 80 -5.61 -22.76 -1.48
CA VAL A 80 -6.64 -22.43 -0.50
C VAL A 80 -8.00 -22.91 -1.02
N LEU A 81 -8.86 -23.39 -0.14
CA LEU A 81 -10.15 -24.01 -0.51
C LEU A 81 -10.03 -25.12 -1.57
N GLY A 82 -8.91 -25.85 -1.56
CA GLY A 82 -8.62 -26.92 -2.51
C GLY A 82 -8.18 -26.44 -3.91
N GLN A 83 -8.09 -25.14 -4.14
CA GLN A 83 -7.70 -24.55 -5.43
C GLN A 83 -6.29 -23.89 -5.36
N PRO A 84 -5.50 -23.93 -6.45
CA PRO A 84 -4.25 -23.19 -6.55
C PRO A 84 -4.49 -21.68 -6.33
N ILE A 85 -3.53 -21.02 -5.67
CA ILE A 85 -3.50 -19.56 -5.53
C ILE A 85 -2.68 -19.01 -6.70
N GLU A 86 -3.26 -18.05 -7.44
CA GLU A 86 -2.60 -17.39 -8.56
C GLU A 86 -2.15 -15.98 -8.15
N LEU A 87 -0.89 -15.63 -8.45
CA LEU A 87 -0.37 -14.27 -8.34
C LEU A 87 -0.27 -13.66 -9.74
N VAL A 88 -0.81 -12.46 -9.89
CA VAL A 88 -0.54 -11.57 -11.03
C VAL A 88 0.07 -10.27 -10.53
N SER A 89 1.02 -9.71 -11.25
CA SER A 89 1.70 -8.47 -10.86
C SER A 89 1.78 -7.48 -12.00
N ALA A 90 1.71 -6.17 -11.68
CA ALA A 90 1.82 -5.10 -12.65
C ALA A 90 2.52 -3.87 -12.08
N ASP A 91 3.22 -3.18 -12.96
CA ASP A 91 3.85 -1.90 -12.72
C ASP A 91 2.86 -0.76 -12.98
N HIS A 92 2.56 0.06 -11.97
CA HIS A 92 1.72 1.24 -12.14
C HIS A 92 2.50 2.50 -12.53
N GLN A 93 3.84 2.44 -12.58
CA GLN A 93 4.71 3.55 -13.04
C GLN A 93 4.41 4.88 -12.31
N ASN A 94 4.02 4.83 -11.04
CA ASN A 94 3.54 5.97 -10.25
C ASN A 94 2.32 6.73 -10.85
N LYS A 95 1.51 6.08 -11.68
CA LYS A 95 0.33 6.64 -12.33
C LYS A 95 -0.95 6.02 -11.78
N ALA A 96 -1.82 6.86 -11.23
CA ALA A 96 -3.07 6.44 -10.61
C ALA A 96 -4.06 5.81 -11.61
N ASP A 97 -4.10 6.31 -12.83
CA ASP A 97 -4.93 5.80 -13.92
C ASP A 97 -4.51 4.40 -14.37
N ILE A 98 -3.20 4.13 -14.47
CA ILE A 98 -2.67 2.80 -14.77
C ILE A 98 -3.03 1.82 -13.66
N ALA A 99 -2.83 2.21 -12.39
CA ALA A 99 -3.16 1.37 -11.25
C ALA A 99 -4.67 1.01 -11.21
N ALA A 100 -5.54 2.00 -11.36
CA ALA A 100 -6.99 1.80 -11.37
C ALA A 100 -7.46 0.97 -12.58
N SER A 101 -6.89 1.22 -13.75
CA SER A 101 -7.22 0.48 -14.98
C SER A 101 -6.84 -0.99 -14.86
N LYS A 102 -5.63 -1.27 -14.35
CA LYS A 102 -5.15 -2.64 -14.15
C LYS A 102 -5.97 -3.38 -13.07
N ALA A 103 -6.29 -2.71 -11.97
CA ALA A 103 -7.16 -3.27 -10.93
C ALA A 103 -8.54 -3.65 -11.50
N ARG A 104 -9.16 -2.75 -12.27
CA ARG A 104 -10.46 -2.99 -12.88
C ARG A 104 -10.41 -4.14 -13.89
N GLU A 105 -9.42 -4.13 -14.78
CA GLU A 105 -9.20 -5.20 -15.77
C GLU A 105 -9.16 -6.58 -15.09
N TRP A 106 -8.30 -6.73 -14.08
CA TRP A 106 -8.14 -8.04 -13.42
C TRP A 106 -9.38 -8.49 -12.65
N ILE A 107 -10.10 -7.55 -12.03
CA ILE A 107 -11.34 -7.87 -11.33
C ILE A 107 -12.42 -8.31 -12.33
N ASP A 108 -12.60 -7.58 -13.42
CA ASP A 108 -13.70 -7.80 -14.37
C ASP A 108 -13.45 -8.99 -15.30
N THR A 109 -12.18 -9.24 -15.67
CA THR A 109 -11.88 -10.24 -16.71
C THR A 109 -11.15 -11.47 -16.20
N GLN A 110 -10.52 -11.42 -15.02
CA GLN A 110 -9.69 -12.52 -14.52
C GLN A 110 -10.14 -13.06 -13.15
N GLY A 111 -11.21 -12.53 -12.60
CA GLY A 111 -11.75 -13.01 -11.32
C GLY A 111 -10.86 -12.73 -10.11
N LEU A 112 -10.16 -11.58 -10.11
CA LEU A 112 -9.30 -11.18 -8.98
C LEU A 112 -10.10 -11.10 -7.68
N THR A 113 -9.54 -11.67 -6.60
CA THR A 113 -10.20 -11.70 -5.29
C THR A 113 -9.58 -10.73 -4.29
N MET A 114 -8.30 -10.42 -4.40
CA MET A 114 -7.60 -9.45 -3.57
C MET A 114 -6.66 -8.58 -4.41
N LEU A 115 -6.71 -7.26 -4.18
CA LEU A 115 -5.67 -6.30 -4.59
C LEU A 115 -4.67 -6.11 -3.46
N LEU A 116 -3.41 -5.94 -3.80
CA LEU A 116 -2.31 -5.70 -2.86
C LEU A 116 -1.30 -4.70 -3.43
N GLY A 117 -0.60 -3.95 -2.57
CA GLY A 117 0.49 -3.05 -2.94
C GLY A 117 0.12 -1.58 -2.89
N GLY A 118 0.38 -0.84 -3.97
CA GLY A 118 0.07 0.58 -4.06
C GLY A 118 1.11 1.46 -3.36
N SER A 119 2.39 1.36 -3.75
CA SER A 119 3.48 2.16 -3.19
C SER A 119 3.38 3.68 -3.44
N ASN A 120 2.46 4.14 -4.29
CA ASN A 120 2.13 5.54 -4.52
C ASN A 120 0.75 5.87 -3.95
N SER A 121 0.64 6.92 -3.13
CA SER A 121 -0.62 7.26 -2.45
C SER A 121 -1.77 7.58 -3.43
N GLY A 122 -1.51 8.25 -4.54
CA GLY A 122 -2.52 8.52 -5.58
C GLY A 122 -2.99 7.23 -6.26
N ALA A 123 -2.06 6.32 -6.56
CA ALA A 123 -2.37 5.00 -7.12
C ALA A 123 -3.19 4.15 -6.13
N ALA A 124 -2.79 4.13 -4.85
CA ALA A 124 -3.51 3.38 -3.81
C ALA A 124 -4.94 3.89 -3.59
N LEU A 125 -5.15 5.21 -3.55
CA LEU A 125 -6.49 5.81 -3.44
C LEU A 125 -7.37 5.44 -4.64
N ALA A 126 -6.81 5.43 -5.84
CA ALA A 126 -7.52 5.01 -7.04
C ALA A 126 -7.88 3.52 -7.03
N MET A 127 -6.95 2.67 -6.59
CA MET A 127 -7.19 1.22 -6.40
C MET A 127 -8.23 0.95 -5.31
N ALA A 128 -8.19 1.69 -4.19
CA ALA A 128 -9.15 1.57 -3.09
C ALA A 128 -10.59 1.87 -3.57
N ARG A 129 -10.76 2.88 -4.43
CA ARG A 129 -12.06 3.19 -5.04
C ARG A 129 -12.54 2.05 -5.95
N VAL A 130 -11.67 1.51 -6.81
CA VAL A 130 -12.02 0.36 -7.64
C VAL A 130 -12.39 -0.85 -6.79
N ALA A 131 -11.62 -1.14 -5.74
CA ALA A 131 -11.89 -2.23 -4.82
C ALA A 131 -13.24 -2.06 -4.11
N GLN A 132 -13.59 -0.84 -3.71
CA GLN A 132 -14.87 -0.50 -3.12
C GLN A 132 -16.02 -0.72 -4.10
N ASP A 133 -15.94 -0.18 -5.32
CA ASP A 133 -16.98 -0.29 -6.34
C ASP A 133 -17.25 -1.75 -6.74
N LYS A 134 -16.19 -2.55 -6.73
CA LYS A 134 -16.23 -3.96 -7.16
C LYS A 134 -16.34 -4.97 -6.00
N LYS A 135 -16.43 -4.49 -4.76
CA LYS A 135 -16.42 -5.31 -3.54
C LYS A 135 -15.28 -6.33 -3.55
N ARG A 136 -14.05 -5.85 -3.54
CA ARG A 136 -12.84 -6.65 -3.45
C ARG A 136 -11.95 -6.16 -2.31
N VAL A 137 -11.31 -7.09 -1.63
CA VAL A 137 -10.35 -6.75 -0.58
C VAL A 137 -9.14 -6.04 -1.21
N PHE A 138 -8.76 -4.91 -0.64
CA PHE A 138 -7.53 -4.21 -0.98
C PHE A 138 -6.64 -4.05 0.27
N MET A 139 -5.46 -4.65 0.24
CA MET A 139 -4.42 -4.48 1.25
C MET A 139 -3.42 -3.44 0.75
N SER A 140 -3.55 -2.20 1.21
CA SER A 140 -2.61 -1.12 0.87
C SER A 140 -1.43 -1.15 1.84
N VAL A 141 -0.27 -1.58 1.37
CA VAL A 141 0.93 -1.71 2.20
C VAL A 141 1.82 -0.48 2.08
N GLY A 142 2.15 -0.04 0.87
CA GLY A 142 3.18 0.97 0.63
C GLY A 142 2.73 2.43 0.60
N ALA A 143 1.43 2.72 0.55
CA ALA A 143 0.94 4.09 0.53
C ALA A 143 0.93 4.71 1.92
N GLY A 144 1.32 5.99 2.02
CA GLY A 144 1.32 6.70 3.31
C GLY A 144 0.14 7.65 3.51
N SER A 145 -0.75 7.86 2.52
CA SER A 145 -1.84 8.81 2.66
C SER A 145 -2.85 8.43 3.75
N PRO A 146 -3.07 9.27 4.77
CA PRO A 146 -4.05 8.98 5.82
C PRO A 146 -5.49 9.01 5.30
N ALA A 147 -5.75 9.55 4.11
CA ALA A 147 -7.08 9.58 3.51
C ALA A 147 -7.68 8.18 3.33
N LEU A 148 -6.83 7.13 3.15
CA LEU A 148 -7.26 5.72 3.04
C LEU A 148 -8.06 5.23 4.26
N THR A 149 -7.86 5.82 5.43
CA THR A 149 -8.52 5.47 6.69
C THR A 149 -9.25 6.66 7.33
N ASN A 150 -9.37 7.77 6.60
CA ASN A 150 -10.11 8.97 6.98
C ASN A 150 -11.20 9.27 5.94
N GLU A 151 -11.06 10.36 5.19
CA GLU A 151 -12.09 10.88 4.27
C GLU A 151 -12.47 9.90 3.15
N GLN A 152 -11.56 9.02 2.76
CA GLN A 152 -11.75 8.03 1.70
C GLN A 152 -11.68 6.59 2.23
N CYS A 153 -11.99 6.39 3.50
CA CYS A 153 -12.06 5.04 4.08
C CYS A 153 -13.13 4.20 3.39
N SER A 154 -12.82 2.92 3.24
CA SER A 154 -13.66 1.93 2.56
C SER A 154 -13.82 0.68 3.43
N PRO A 155 -14.98 0.01 3.40
CA PRO A 155 -15.15 -1.25 4.12
C PRO A 155 -14.23 -2.36 3.63
N TYR A 156 -13.67 -2.22 2.42
CA TYR A 156 -12.85 -3.24 1.74
C TYR A 156 -11.36 -2.92 1.70
N THR A 157 -10.92 -1.79 2.26
CA THR A 157 -9.51 -1.39 2.27
C THR A 157 -8.91 -1.60 3.65
N VAL A 158 -7.72 -2.21 3.70
CA VAL A 158 -6.85 -2.25 4.87
C VAL A 158 -5.59 -1.43 4.56
N HIS A 159 -5.29 -0.44 5.39
CA HIS A 159 -4.06 0.34 5.33
C HIS A 159 -3.06 -0.27 6.30
N TYR A 160 -2.05 -0.97 5.77
CA TYR A 160 -1.33 -2.00 6.51
C TYR A 160 -0.12 -1.47 7.27
N ALA A 161 0.87 -0.89 6.60
CA ALA A 161 2.16 -0.56 7.21
C ALA A 161 2.11 0.74 8.05
N TYR A 162 2.20 1.89 7.44
CA TYR A 162 2.28 3.20 8.11
C TYR A 162 1.32 4.20 7.45
N ASP A 163 1.24 5.40 8.02
CA ASP A 163 0.70 6.59 7.38
C ASP A 163 1.53 7.83 7.76
N THR A 164 1.27 8.95 7.12
CA THR A 164 2.01 10.19 7.37
C THR A 164 1.82 10.73 8.78
N VAL A 165 0.70 10.43 9.43
CA VAL A 165 0.46 10.80 10.83
C VAL A 165 1.43 10.06 11.75
N ALA A 166 1.58 8.73 11.57
CA ALA A 166 2.50 7.92 12.37
C ALA A 166 3.96 8.33 12.14
N LEU A 167 4.35 8.61 10.88
CA LEU A 167 5.70 9.10 10.53
C LEU A 167 5.99 10.45 11.20
N ALA A 168 5.04 11.38 11.15
CA ALA A 168 5.14 12.69 11.76
C ALA A 168 5.25 12.60 13.30
N ARG A 169 4.39 11.79 13.92
CA ARG A 169 4.40 11.59 15.37
C ARG A 169 5.64 10.86 15.87
N GLY A 170 6.24 9.99 15.06
CA GLY A 170 7.49 9.33 15.39
C GLY A 170 8.70 10.25 15.13
N THR A 171 9.11 10.40 13.90
CA THR A 171 10.32 11.15 13.53
C THR A 171 10.19 12.65 13.82
N GLY A 172 9.08 13.27 13.46
CA GLY A 172 8.85 14.71 13.71
C GLY A 172 8.94 15.05 15.18
N SER A 173 8.28 14.27 16.06
CA SER A 173 8.37 14.48 17.50
C SER A 173 9.78 14.33 18.02
N ALA A 174 10.48 13.25 17.65
CA ALA A 174 11.82 12.96 18.14
C ALA A 174 12.82 14.09 17.76
N VAL A 175 12.71 14.64 16.56
CA VAL A 175 13.60 15.72 16.10
C VAL A 175 13.31 17.03 16.87
N VAL A 176 12.03 17.37 17.12
CA VAL A 176 11.67 18.57 17.90
C VAL A 176 12.09 18.43 19.35
N GLU A 177 11.89 17.25 19.97
CA GLU A 177 12.31 16.94 21.34
C GLU A 177 13.84 16.96 21.48
N GLY A 178 14.55 16.55 20.43
CA GLY A 178 16.02 16.67 20.32
C GLY A 178 16.55 18.09 20.05
N GLY A 179 15.70 19.13 20.13
CA GLY A 179 16.07 20.54 20.02
C GLY A 179 15.91 21.17 18.65
N GLY A 180 15.46 20.42 17.63
CA GLY A 180 15.18 20.95 16.29
C GLY A 180 13.88 21.77 16.25
N LYS A 181 13.95 23.07 16.51
CA LYS A 181 12.78 23.93 16.71
C LYS A 181 12.29 24.66 15.46
N THR A 182 13.18 25.00 14.52
CA THR A 182 12.79 25.72 13.30
C THR A 182 12.96 24.83 12.08
N TRP A 183 11.89 24.69 11.28
CA TRP A 183 11.81 23.74 10.19
C TRP A 183 11.56 24.42 8.85
N PHE A 184 12.24 23.96 7.82
CA PHE A 184 11.92 24.23 6.43
C PHE A 184 11.67 22.92 5.71
N PHE A 185 10.57 22.80 4.96
CA PHE A 185 10.23 21.55 4.26
C PHE A 185 10.67 21.56 2.80
N LEU A 186 11.22 20.44 2.36
CA LEU A 186 11.38 20.08 0.96
C LEU A 186 10.39 18.94 0.65
N THR A 187 9.39 19.24 -0.15
CA THR A 187 8.18 18.43 -0.27
C THR A 187 7.96 17.95 -1.69
N ALA A 188 7.76 16.65 -1.87
CA ALA A 188 7.34 16.09 -3.15
C ALA A 188 5.89 16.54 -3.47
N ASP A 189 5.68 17.14 -4.65
CA ASP A 189 4.41 17.77 -5.01
C ASP A 189 3.35 16.75 -5.47
N TYR A 190 2.93 15.89 -4.54
CA TYR A 190 1.81 14.96 -4.72
C TYR A 190 1.18 14.60 -3.37
N VAL A 191 0.11 13.80 -3.40
CA VAL A 191 -0.74 13.49 -2.23
C VAL A 191 0.05 13.10 -0.99
N PHE A 192 1.07 12.23 -1.11
CA PHE A 192 1.87 11.78 0.02
C PHE A 192 2.74 12.91 0.59
N GLY A 193 3.51 13.60 -0.25
CA GLY A 193 4.42 14.66 0.22
C GLY A 193 3.67 15.79 0.91
N GLN A 194 2.54 16.21 0.33
CA GLN A 194 1.68 17.25 0.91
C GLN A 194 1.09 16.83 2.25
N ALA A 195 0.64 15.57 2.38
CA ALA A 195 0.13 15.04 3.65
C ALA A 195 1.24 14.96 4.70
N LEU A 196 2.42 14.46 4.33
CA LEU A 196 3.56 14.32 5.25
C LEU A 196 4.07 15.67 5.75
N GLU A 197 4.13 16.68 4.86
CA GLU A 197 4.43 18.07 5.25
C GLU A 197 3.41 18.59 6.26
N ALA A 198 2.11 18.47 5.94
CA ALA A 198 1.03 18.99 6.78
C ALA A 198 0.99 18.33 8.17
N ASP A 199 1.08 16.99 8.22
CA ASP A 199 1.05 16.23 9.47
C ASP A 199 2.30 16.53 10.32
N THR A 200 3.48 16.60 9.70
CA THR A 200 4.72 16.92 10.42
C THR A 200 4.71 18.37 10.90
N ALA A 201 4.22 19.32 10.10
CA ALA A 201 4.08 20.72 10.50
C ALA A 201 3.14 20.88 11.70
N ALA A 202 2.07 20.10 11.75
CA ALA A 202 1.16 20.07 12.89
C ALA A 202 1.86 19.57 14.17
N VAL A 203 2.61 18.49 14.07
CA VAL A 203 3.41 17.93 15.19
C VAL A 203 4.48 18.92 15.65
N VAL A 204 5.21 19.53 14.72
CA VAL A 204 6.25 20.55 15.02
C VAL A 204 5.65 21.68 15.83
N LYS A 205 4.53 22.25 15.38
CA LYS A 205 3.81 23.33 16.08
C LYS A 205 3.30 22.89 17.44
N ALA A 206 2.67 21.74 17.54
CA ALA A 206 2.14 21.20 18.81
C ALA A 206 3.24 20.99 19.87
N LYS A 207 4.47 20.72 19.42
CA LYS A 207 5.65 20.53 20.31
C LYS A 207 6.50 21.81 20.46
N GLY A 208 5.94 22.98 20.13
CA GLY A 208 6.57 24.29 20.34
C GLY A 208 7.69 24.61 19.36
N GLY A 209 7.71 23.96 18.20
CA GLY A 209 8.56 24.33 17.07
C GLY A 209 7.84 25.28 16.09
N THR A 210 8.56 25.75 15.09
CA THR A 210 8.08 26.69 14.08
C THR A 210 8.45 26.21 12.69
N VAL A 211 7.50 26.28 11.75
CA VAL A 211 7.75 26.08 10.33
C VAL A 211 7.99 27.45 9.70
N VAL A 212 9.20 27.68 9.16
CA VAL A 212 9.62 28.96 8.58
C VAL A 212 9.43 29.01 7.06
N GLY A 213 9.15 27.87 6.42
CA GLY A 213 8.85 27.80 5.00
C GLY A 213 8.80 26.38 4.47
N ALA A 214 8.44 26.26 3.21
CA ALA A 214 8.42 25.03 2.45
C ALA A 214 8.63 25.33 0.97
N VAL A 215 9.19 24.36 0.25
CA VAL A 215 9.29 24.36 -1.21
C VAL A 215 8.90 23.00 -1.75
N ARG A 216 8.23 22.98 -2.90
CA ARG A 216 7.79 21.74 -3.54
C ARG A 216 8.62 21.44 -4.76
N HIS A 217 8.93 20.14 -4.93
CA HIS A 217 9.58 19.62 -6.12
C HIS A 217 8.68 18.62 -6.84
N PRO A 218 8.73 18.51 -8.17
CA PRO A 218 8.01 17.49 -8.91
C PRO A 218 8.57 16.11 -8.56
N LEU A 219 7.75 15.05 -8.71
CA LEU A 219 8.24 13.68 -8.63
C LEU A 219 9.32 13.45 -9.72
N ASN A 220 10.33 12.66 -9.39
CA ASN A 220 11.45 12.36 -10.28
C ASN A 220 12.29 13.59 -10.61
N ALA A 221 12.48 14.49 -9.66
CA ALA A 221 13.30 15.67 -9.86
C ALA A 221 14.77 15.26 -10.12
N SER A 222 15.35 15.80 -11.19
CA SER A 222 16.72 15.52 -11.57
C SER A 222 17.73 16.43 -10.85
N ASP A 223 17.29 17.60 -10.36
CA ASP A 223 18.12 18.59 -9.70
C ASP A 223 17.40 19.19 -8.49
N PHE A 224 18.07 19.20 -7.36
CA PHE A 224 17.58 19.74 -6.10
C PHE A 224 18.23 21.06 -5.70
N SER A 225 19.17 21.60 -6.49
CA SER A 225 20.00 22.77 -6.15
C SER A 225 19.19 23.99 -5.76
N SER A 226 18.19 24.37 -6.59
CA SER A 226 17.37 25.56 -6.36
C SER A 226 16.46 25.42 -5.13
N PHE A 227 15.98 24.23 -4.85
CA PHE A 227 15.16 23.95 -3.67
C PHE A 227 16.00 23.99 -2.39
N LEU A 228 17.21 23.42 -2.42
CA LEU A 228 18.15 23.43 -1.30
C LEU A 228 18.68 24.81 -1.00
N LEU A 229 18.91 25.66 -2.02
CA LEU A 229 19.29 27.06 -1.81
C LEU A 229 18.19 27.84 -1.07
N GLN A 230 16.89 27.60 -1.37
CA GLN A 230 15.79 28.19 -0.63
C GLN A 230 15.77 27.70 0.82
N ALA A 231 16.00 26.41 1.05
CA ALA A 231 16.11 25.85 2.40
C ALA A 231 17.25 26.52 3.18
N GLN A 232 18.42 26.65 2.59
CA GLN A 232 19.59 27.29 3.21
C GLN A 232 19.34 28.76 3.57
N ASN A 233 18.71 29.49 2.66
CA ASN A 233 18.35 30.90 2.87
C ASN A 233 17.33 31.10 3.99
N SER A 234 16.52 30.10 4.32
CA SER A 234 15.56 30.15 5.41
C SER A 234 16.19 30.19 6.80
N LYS A 235 17.46 29.77 6.92
CA LYS A 235 18.23 29.62 8.18
C LYS A 235 17.53 28.72 9.20
N ALA A 236 16.66 27.81 8.76
CA ALA A 236 16.05 26.82 9.61
C ALA A 236 17.09 25.86 10.20
N GLN A 237 16.82 25.34 11.40
CA GLN A 237 17.67 24.32 12.02
C GLN A 237 17.49 22.96 11.35
N ILE A 238 16.29 22.69 10.81
CA ILE A 238 15.90 21.38 10.29
C ILE A 238 15.44 21.53 8.84
N LEU A 239 16.01 20.71 7.97
CA LEU A 239 15.49 20.42 6.64
C LEU A 239 14.59 19.16 6.74
N GLY A 240 13.28 19.36 6.75
CA GLY A 240 12.30 18.28 6.76
C GLY A 240 12.07 17.76 5.33
N LEU A 241 12.46 16.53 5.06
CA LEU A 241 12.26 15.91 3.75
C LEU A 241 10.92 15.19 3.72
N ALA A 242 9.88 15.86 3.21
CA ALA A 242 8.56 15.27 2.96
C ALA A 242 8.53 14.60 1.56
N THR A 243 9.43 13.66 1.36
CA THR A 243 9.63 12.90 0.12
C THR A 243 10.13 11.50 0.46
N ALA A 244 10.23 10.59 -0.53
CA ALA A 244 10.66 9.20 -0.33
C ALA A 244 11.33 8.62 -1.58
N GLY A 245 11.96 7.44 -1.43
CA GLY A 245 12.58 6.69 -2.52
C GLY A 245 13.68 7.47 -3.25
N GLY A 246 13.73 7.38 -4.56
CA GLY A 246 14.79 8.02 -5.38
C GLY A 246 14.93 9.52 -5.14
N ASP A 247 13.81 10.25 -4.95
CA ASP A 247 13.84 11.69 -4.68
C ASP A 247 14.45 12.00 -3.30
N ALA A 248 14.15 11.20 -2.27
CA ALA A 248 14.77 11.35 -0.94
C ALA A 248 16.27 11.09 -0.99
N ILE A 249 16.68 10.02 -1.70
CA ILE A 249 18.11 9.69 -1.92
C ILE A 249 18.84 10.87 -2.59
N ASN A 250 18.27 11.40 -3.68
CA ASN A 250 18.87 12.50 -4.43
C ASN A 250 18.91 13.79 -3.61
N ALA A 251 17.84 14.12 -2.87
CA ALA A 251 17.80 15.28 -1.99
C ALA A 251 18.85 15.21 -0.88
N ILE A 252 19.03 14.04 -0.23
CA ILE A 252 20.04 13.85 0.83
C ILE A 252 21.45 13.97 0.25
N LYS A 253 21.73 13.33 -0.90
CA LYS A 253 23.03 13.43 -1.56
C LYS A 253 23.37 14.87 -1.93
N ALA A 254 22.44 15.57 -2.59
CA ALA A 254 22.63 16.96 -2.97
C ALA A 254 22.80 17.88 -1.74
N ALA A 255 22.02 17.68 -0.67
CA ALA A 255 22.16 18.45 0.56
C ALA A 255 23.57 18.31 1.17
N LYS A 256 24.15 17.12 1.11
CA LYS A 256 25.54 16.90 1.57
C LYS A 256 26.59 17.50 0.64
N GLU A 257 26.41 17.36 -0.67
CA GLU A 257 27.31 17.96 -1.68
C GLU A 257 27.37 19.48 -1.56
N PHE A 258 26.23 20.12 -1.30
CA PHE A 258 26.15 21.57 -1.07
C PHE A 258 26.49 21.98 0.37
N GLY A 259 26.80 21.03 1.25
CA GLY A 259 27.15 21.31 2.65
C GLY A 259 26.01 21.86 3.50
N ILE A 260 24.77 21.60 3.10
CA ILE A 260 23.56 21.97 3.86
C ILE A 260 23.55 21.31 5.23
N ASP A 261 23.99 20.05 5.30
CA ASP A 261 24.06 19.24 6.52
C ASP A 261 25.02 19.82 7.60
N LYS A 262 25.88 20.78 7.24
CA LYS A 262 26.74 21.51 8.17
C LYS A 262 25.99 22.61 8.92
N THR A 263 24.92 23.11 8.38
CA THR A 263 24.12 24.24 8.91
C THR A 263 22.71 23.87 9.32
N MET A 264 22.15 22.82 8.71
CA MET A 264 20.80 22.31 8.98
C MET A 264 20.89 20.80 9.23
N LYS A 265 20.16 20.29 10.22
CA LYS A 265 19.99 18.83 10.38
C LYS A 265 18.94 18.33 9.39
N ILE A 266 19.22 17.22 8.73
CA ILE A 266 18.26 16.56 7.83
C ILE A 266 17.33 15.68 8.65
N ALA A 267 16.02 15.90 8.54
CA ALA A 267 14.98 15.01 9.03
C ALA A 267 14.36 14.26 7.85
N ALA A 268 14.82 13.05 7.61
CA ALA A 268 14.28 12.17 6.57
C ALA A 268 13.00 11.51 7.10
N LEU A 269 11.83 12.02 6.68
CA LEU A 269 10.55 11.62 7.26
C LEU A 269 10.06 10.26 6.77
N LEU A 270 10.52 9.78 5.61
CA LEU A 270 10.33 8.41 5.14
C LEU A 270 11.54 7.94 4.34
N VAL A 271 12.25 6.98 4.88
CA VAL A 271 13.42 6.32 4.27
C VAL A 271 13.44 4.84 4.65
N PHE A 272 14.11 4.05 3.85
CA PHE A 272 14.12 2.59 3.93
C PHE A 272 15.54 2.04 4.00
N ILE A 273 15.69 0.80 4.43
CA ILE A 273 16.99 0.13 4.50
C ILE A 273 17.71 0.07 3.15
N THR A 274 16.96 -0.01 2.05
CA THR A 274 17.48 0.02 0.68
C THR A 274 18.08 1.37 0.31
N ASP A 275 17.55 2.47 0.87
CA ASP A 275 18.07 3.82 0.66
C ASP A 275 19.42 3.98 1.35
N PHE A 276 19.55 3.46 2.58
CA PHE A 276 20.83 3.45 3.30
C PHE A 276 21.89 2.61 2.58
N HIS A 277 21.46 1.46 2.03
CA HIS A 277 22.33 0.63 1.20
C HIS A 277 22.83 1.39 -0.04
N SER A 278 21.96 2.13 -0.71
CA SER A 278 22.28 2.92 -1.91
C SER A 278 23.18 4.13 -1.62
N MET A 279 22.96 4.82 -0.50
CA MET A 279 23.71 6.02 -0.14
C MET A 279 25.01 5.74 0.62
N GLY A 280 25.06 4.59 1.31
CA GLY A 280 26.13 4.23 2.23
C GLY A 280 26.00 4.92 3.61
N LEU A 281 26.49 4.24 4.65
CA LEU A 281 26.37 4.69 6.04
C LEU A 281 27.03 6.05 6.29
N LYS A 282 28.17 6.33 5.67
CA LYS A 282 28.87 7.63 5.81
C LYS A 282 27.97 8.83 5.45
N ASN A 283 27.03 8.63 4.54
CA ASN A 283 26.10 9.68 4.11
C ASN A 283 24.81 9.72 4.92
N THR A 284 24.54 8.72 5.72
CA THR A 284 23.25 8.55 6.40
C THR A 284 23.34 8.36 7.90
N GLU A 285 24.58 8.26 8.44
CA GLU A 285 24.80 8.06 9.88
C GLU A 285 24.05 9.08 10.73
N GLY A 286 23.45 8.61 11.81
CA GLY A 286 22.72 9.44 12.77
C GLY A 286 21.32 9.87 12.33
N LEU A 287 20.89 9.63 11.09
CA LEU A 287 19.52 9.91 10.66
C LEU A 287 18.52 9.15 11.54
N LEU A 288 17.51 9.87 12.03
CA LEU A 288 16.36 9.30 12.70
C LEU A 288 15.23 9.09 11.70
N PHE A 289 14.56 7.95 11.78
CA PHE A 289 13.42 7.64 10.93
C PHE A 289 12.44 6.71 11.66
N THR A 290 11.20 6.72 11.24
CA THR A 290 10.15 5.84 11.76
C THR A 290 9.82 4.78 10.71
N THR A 291 9.74 3.53 11.15
CA THR A 291 9.38 2.38 10.30
C THR A 291 8.36 1.49 11.00
N SER A 292 7.62 0.73 10.21
CA SER A 292 6.65 -0.25 10.72
C SER A 292 7.30 -1.59 11.08
N TRP A 293 8.49 -1.87 10.57
CA TRP A 293 9.24 -3.09 10.81
C TRP A 293 10.71 -2.93 10.40
N ASP A 294 11.60 -3.73 11.01
CA ASP A 294 13.00 -3.87 10.61
C ASP A 294 13.41 -5.34 10.72
N TRP A 295 14.23 -5.80 9.79
CA TRP A 295 14.64 -7.19 9.72
C TRP A 295 15.40 -7.68 10.97
N ASN A 296 15.97 -6.77 11.75
CA ASN A 296 16.78 -7.09 12.91
C ASN A 296 16.10 -6.83 14.26
N LEU A 297 14.78 -6.57 14.29
CA LEU A 297 14.05 -6.30 15.54
C LEU A 297 14.07 -7.49 16.52
N ASN A 298 13.88 -8.70 16.01
CA ASN A 298 13.80 -9.92 16.81
C ASN A 298 14.16 -11.16 15.99
N GLU A 299 14.16 -12.36 16.60
CA GLU A 299 14.55 -13.57 15.88
C GLU A 299 13.58 -13.95 14.74
N ALA A 300 12.29 -13.74 14.91
CA ALA A 300 11.32 -14.00 13.85
C ALA A 300 11.53 -13.08 12.65
N SER A 301 11.81 -11.78 12.89
CA SER A 301 12.17 -10.81 11.86
C SER A 301 13.47 -11.21 11.14
N ARG A 302 14.48 -11.63 11.88
CA ARG A 302 15.75 -12.12 11.31
C ARG A 302 15.56 -13.39 10.47
N ALA A 303 14.72 -14.31 10.92
CA ALA A 303 14.42 -15.53 10.17
C ALA A 303 13.76 -15.23 8.83
N PHE A 304 12.77 -14.33 8.80
CA PHE A 304 12.17 -13.86 7.56
C PHE A 304 13.18 -13.13 6.68
N GLY A 305 13.97 -12.22 7.26
CA GLY A 305 15.02 -11.48 6.52
C GLY A 305 16.02 -12.40 5.83
N ARG A 306 16.50 -13.46 6.51
CA ARG A 306 17.39 -14.48 5.91
C ARG A 306 16.73 -15.19 4.74
N LYS A 307 15.50 -15.66 4.92
CA LYS A 307 14.73 -16.35 3.88
C LYS A 307 14.49 -15.48 2.64
N PHE A 308 14.17 -14.23 2.85
CA PHE A 308 14.00 -13.25 1.77
C PHE A 308 15.33 -12.97 1.06
N PHE A 309 16.42 -12.81 1.82
CA PHE A 309 17.77 -12.58 1.28
C PHE A 309 18.26 -13.73 0.40
N GLU A 310 17.96 -14.98 0.74
CA GLU A 310 18.29 -16.14 -0.10
C GLU A 310 17.69 -16.03 -1.51
N LYS A 311 16.48 -15.48 -1.62
CA LYS A 311 15.77 -15.31 -2.90
C LYS A 311 16.16 -14.04 -3.66
N THR A 312 16.43 -12.93 -2.95
CA THR A 312 16.56 -11.61 -3.57
C THR A 312 17.98 -11.04 -3.53
N ARG A 313 18.84 -11.58 -2.67
CA ARG A 313 20.18 -11.05 -2.33
C ARG A 313 20.12 -9.64 -1.73
N ARG A 314 18.98 -9.25 -1.19
CA ARG A 314 18.75 -7.99 -0.46
C ARG A 314 17.96 -8.25 0.82
N MET A 315 18.16 -7.43 1.85
CA MET A 315 17.28 -7.46 3.01
C MET A 315 15.95 -6.77 2.66
N PRO A 316 14.83 -7.31 3.19
CA PRO A 316 13.52 -6.74 2.92
C PRO A 316 13.35 -5.37 3.59
N THR A 317 12.61 -4.51 2.94
CA THR A 317 12.00 -3.34 3.55
C THR A 317 10.80 -3.75 4.43
N ASP A 318 10.31 -2.82 5.23
CA ASP A 318 9.05 -3.01 5.96
C ASP A 318 7.83 -3.19 5.04
N LEU A 319 7.87 -2.66 3.80
CA LEU A 319 6.83 -2.88 2.80
C LEU A 319 6.83 -4.32 2.30
N GLN A 320 7.97 -4.82 1.88
CA GLN A 320 8.09 -6.20 1.39
C GLN A 320 7.75 -7.24 2.48
N ALA A 321 8.13 -6.95 3.73
CA ALA A 321 7.70 -7.75 4.87
C ALA A 321 6.19 -7.66 5.12
N GLY A 322 5.62 -6.46 4.97
CA GLY A 322 4.19 -6.19 5.06
C GLY A 322 3.37 -6.87 3.96
N ASP A 323 3.88 -6.93 2.73
CA ASP A 323 3.23 -7.62 1.61
C ASP A 323 3.10 -9.12 1.87
N TYR A 324 4.15 -9.74 2.41
CA TYR A 324 4.09 -11.13 2.86
C TYR A 324 3.05 -11.31 3.95
N SER A 325 3.09 -10.49 5.01
CA SER A 325 2.18 -10.59 6.15
C SER A 325 0.72 -10.37 5.73
N ALA A 326 0.45 -9.33 4.93
CA ALA A 326 -0.88 -9.03 4.41
C ALA A 326 -1.45 -10.18 3.57
N THR A 327 -0.62 -10.75 2.68
CA THR A 327 -1.00 -11.92 1.86
C THR A 327 -1.33 -13.12 2.73
N MET A 328 -0.47 -13.44 3.69
CA MET A 328 -0.66 -14.58 4.61
C MET A 328 -1.94 -14.43 5.42
N ASN A 329 -2.22 -13.23 5.97
CA ASN A 329 -3.42 -12.97 6.76
C ASN A 329 -4.70 -13.01 5.91
N TYR A 330 -4.66 -12.53 4.66
CA TYR A 330 -5.78 -12.70 3.73
C TYR A 330 -6.06 -14.18 3.43
N LEU A 331 -5.04 -14.97 3.13
CA LEU A 331 -5.19 -16.41 2.84
C LEU A 331 -5.72 -17.18 4.04
N LYS A 332 -5.25 -16.87 5.26
CA LYS A 332 -5.78 -17.42 6.51
C LYS A 332 -7.25 -17.07 6.70
N ALA A 333 -7.65 -15.82 6.39
CA ALA A 333 -9.04 -15.39 6.48
C ALA A 333 -9.93 -16.17 5.50
N VAL A 334 -9.54 -16.25 4.22
CA VAL A 334 -10.28 -17.04 3.20
C VAL A 334 -10.43 -18.50 3.62
N GLN A 335 -9.36 -19.11 4.12
CA GLN A 335 -9.39 -20.50 4.60
C GLN A 335 -10.35 -20.68 5.79
N ALA A 336 -10.37 -19.73 6.71
CA ALA A 336 -11.20 -19.78 7.92
C ALA A 336 -12.69 -19.62 7.59
N VAL A 337 -13.04 -18.64 6.73
CA VAL A 337 -14.43 -18.35 6.38
C VAL A 337 -14.92 -19.16 5.18
N LYS A 338 -14.05 -19.91 4.52
CA LYS A 338 -14.34 -20.80 3.37
C LYS A 338 -14.99 -20.09 2.18
N THR A 339 -14.69 -18.81 1.99
CA THR A 339 -15.16 -18.01 0.86
C THR A 339 -14.19 -16.87 0.55
N THR A 340 -14.25 -16.35 -0.68
CA THR A 340 -13.55 -15.12 -1.12
C THR A 340 -14.47 -13.90 -1.12
N ASP A 341 -15.70 -14.04 -0.60
CA ASP A 341 -16.62 -12.92 -0.45
C ASP A 341 -16.01 -11.83 0.42
N ALA A 342 -15.91 -10.61 -0.14
CA ALA A 342 -15.16 -9.54 0.50
C ALA A 342 -15.80 -9.06 1.81
N ASP A 343 -17.12 -9.06 1.91
CA ASP A 343 -17.82 -8.66 3.14
C ASP A 343 -17.48 -9.64 4.28
N THR A 344 -17.53 -10.93 3.98
CA THR A 344 -17.22 -12.01 4.94
C THR A 344 -15.74 -12.02 5.35
N VAL A 345 -14.83 -11.89 4.36
CA VAL A 345 -13.37 -11.86 4.62
C VAL A 345 -13.00 -10.64 5.45
N MET A 346 -13.51 -9.45 5.11
CA MET A 346 -13.22 -8.22 5.88
C MET A 346 -13.80 -8.27 7.29
N ALA A 347 -14.98 -8.86 7.48
CA ALA A 347 -15.56 -9.05 8.80
C ALA A 347 -14.68 -9.97 9.68
N TYR A 348 -14.09 -11.02 9.11
CA TYR A 348 -13.15 -11.89 9.79
C TYR A 348 -11.86 -11.16 10.14
N LEU A 349 -11.24 -10.47 9.16
CA LEU A 349 -9.98 -9.73 9.35
C LEU A 349 -10.10 -8.67 10.45
N LYS A 350 -11.22 -7.94 10.50
CA LYS A 350 -11.45 -6.92 11.56
C LYS A 350 -11.69 -7.49 12.95
N LYS A 351 -12.06 -8.77 13.08
CA LYS A 351 -12.28 -9.46 14.36
C LYS A 351 -11.07 -10.25 14.84
N THR A 352 -10.15 -10.59 13.92
CA THR A 352 -9.04 -11.49 14.20
C THR A 352 -7.76 -10.69 14.36
N PRO A 353 -7.12 -10.69 15.53
CA PRO A 353 -5.82 -10.06 15.71
C PRO A 353 -4.78 -10.66 14.76
N ILE A 354 -3.91 -9.81 14.26
CA ILE A 354 -2.71 -10.20 13.54
C ILE A 354 -1.61 -10.43 14.57
N ASP A 355 -1.00 -11.60 14.55
CA ASP A 355 0.15 -11.96 15.39
C ASP A 355 1.09 -12.82 14.54
N ASP A 356 2.09 -12.17 13.95
CA ASP A 356 3.10 -12.79 13.12
C ASP A 356 4.47 -12.09 13.28
N PHE A 357 5.46 -12.45 12.45
CA PHE A 357 6.80 -11.87 12.52
C PHE A 357 6.83 -10.38 12.21
N TYR A 358 5.83 -9.88 11.46
CA TYR A 358 5.74 -8.48 11.07
C TYR A 358 5.22 -7.62 12.21
N ALA A 359 4.07 -8.01 12.80
CA ALA A 359 3.45 -7.21 13.83
C ALA A 359 2.47 -8.00 14.71
N LYS A 360 2.24 -7.46 15.92
CA LYS A 360 1.06 -7.75 16.72
C LYS A 360 0.11 -6.57 16.61
N GLY A 361 -1.07 -6.79 16.05
CA GLY A 361 -1.97 -5.68 15.76
C GLY A 361 -3.41 -6.09 15.49
N VAL A 362 -4.24 -5.08 15.24
CA VAL A 362 -5.67 -5.24 14.94
C VAL A 362 -6.07 -4.33 13.78
N ILE A 363 -7.02 -4.76 12.97
CA ILE A 363 -7.60 -3.94 11.91
C ILE A 363 -8.86 -3.26 12.46
N ARG A 364 -8.82 -1.93 12.55
CA ARG A 364 -9.93 -1.11 13.03
C ARG A 364 -11.09 -1.02 12.02
N PRO A 365 -12.28 -0.50 12.45
CA PRO A 365 -13.41 -0.28 11.54
C PRO A 365 -13.09 0.60 10.34
N ASP A 366 -12.21 1.60 10.50
CA ASP A 366 -11.74 2.49 9.43
C ASP A 366 -10.76 1.83 8.44
N GLY A 367 -10.36 0.57 8.70
CA GLY A 367 -9.41 -0.18 7.89
C GLY A 367 -7.94 0.02 8.27
N ARG A 368 -7.60 0.86 9.27
CA ARG A 368 -6.22 0.96 9.75
C ARG A 368 -5.81 -0.30 10.52
N MET A 369 -4.74 -0.95 10.08
CA MET A 369 -4.05 -1.97 10.87
C MET A 369 -3.19 -1.24 11.90
N VAL A 370 -3.59 -1.31 13.18
CA VAL A 370 -2.88 -0.67 14.29
C VAL A 370 -1.90 -1.65 14.90
N HIS A 371 -0.65 -1.27 14.95
CA HIS A 371 0.47 -2.00 15.53
C HIS A 371 1.53 -1.01 16.00
N ASP A 372 2.51 -1.48 16.75
CA ASP A 372 3.63 -0.64 17.15
C ASP A 372 4.47 -0.21 15.95
N MET A 373 4.96 1.03 16.02
CA MET A 373 5.95 1.58 15.11
C MET A 373 7.30 1.70 15.81
N PHE A 374 8.36 1.88 15.05
CA PHE A 374 9.71 1.89 15.60
C PHE A 374 10.46 3.15 15.17
N LEU A 375 10.91 3.95 16.14
CA LEU A 375 11.87 5.01 15.91
C LEU A 375 13.25 4.37 15.85
N MET A 376 13.89 4.48 14.71
CA MET A 376 15.20 3.91 14.43
C MET A 376 16.24 5.01 14.21
N GLN A 377 17.50 4.67 14.38
CA GLN A 377 18.62 5.50 14.00
C GLN A 377 19.56 4.74 13.08
N VAL A 378 20.05 5.40 12.04
CA VAL A 378 21.07 4.85 11.16
C VAL A 378 22.41 4.83 11.90
N LYS A 379 23.07 3.66 11.89
CA LYS A 379 24.39 3.43 12.49
C LYS A 379 25.48 4.20 11.74
N SER A 380 26.53 4.55 12.47
CA SER A 380 27.81 4.93 11.83
C SER A 380 28.48 3.72 11.18
N PRO A 381 29.43 3.92 10.25
CA PRO A 381 30.23 2.83 9.71
C PRO A 381 30.95 1.98 10.76
N ALA A 382 31.36 2.59 11.88
CA ALA A 382 32.05 1.90 12.98
C ALA A 382 31.08 1.01 13.82
N GLU A 383 29.81 1.33 13.88
CA GLU A 383 28.79 0.57 14.59
C GLU A 383 28.24 -0.63 13.78
N SER A 384 28.31 -0.56 12.45
CA SER A 384 27.84 -1.62 11.56
C SER A 384 28.84 -2.77 11.54
N LYS A 385 28.36 -4.00 11.85
CA LYS A 385 29.20 -5.19 11.99
C LYS A 385 29.13 -6.13 10.78
N ALA A 386 28.17 -5.93 9.89
CA ALA A 386 27.93 -6.78 8.73
C ALA A 386 27.16 -6.01 7.64
N PRO A 387 27.15 -6.48 6.39
CA PRO A 387 26.25 -5.96 5.37
C PRO A 387 24.79 -5.96 5.84
N TRP A 388 24.08 -4.86 5.56
CA TRP A 388 22.68 -4.62 5.97
C TRP A 388 22.47 -4.35 7.48
N ASP A 389 23.47 -4.40 8.31
CA ASP A 389 23.39 -4.01 9.73
C ASP A 389 23.48 -2.48 9.88
N TYR A 390 22.48 -1.77 9.33
CA TYR A 390 22.51 -0.32 9.14
C TYR A 390 21.76 0.46 10.20
N THR A 391 20.91 -0.20 11.01
CA THR A 391 19.94 0.46 11.86
C THR A 391 20.02 -0.03 13.29
N LYS A 392 19.64 0.83 14.23
CA LYS A 392 19.46 0.48 15.64
C LYS A 392 18.15 1.06 16.16
N LEU A 393 17.44 0.27 16.97
CA LEU A 393 16.21 0.69 17.62
C LEU A 393 16.51 1.77 18.67
N VAL A 394 15.81 2.90 18.58
CA VAL A 394 15.86 3.99 19.55
C VAL A 394 14.68 3.86 20.52
N LYS A 395 13.47 3.67 19.97
CA LYS A 395 12.25 3.59 20.78
C LYS A 395 11.15 2.83 20.05
N THR A 396 10.44 1.98 20.76
CA THR A 396 9.14 1.45 20.30
C THR A 396 8.06 2.48 20.55
N LEU A 397 7.23 2.74 19.56
CA LEU A 397 6.16 3.72 19.57
C LEU A 397 4.84 2.95 19.56
N PRO A 398 4.06 2.95 20.66
CA PRO A 398 2.78 2.24 20.69
C PRO A 398 1.85 2.71 19.59
N GLY A 399 1.21 1.80 18.87
CA GLY A 399 0.32 2.12 17.76
C GLY A 399 -0.83 3.06 18.16
N ALA A 400 -1.33 2.94 19.41
CA ALA A 400 -2.35 3.83 19.94
C ALA A 400 -1.92 5.31 20.01
N ASP A 401 -0.61 5.57 20.13
CA ASP A 401 -0.06 6.92 20.31
C ASP A 401 0.27 7.58 18.96
N VAL A 402 0.55 6.77 17.94
CA VAL A 402 1.06 7.29 16.65
C VAL A 402 0.01 7.33 15.55
N PHE A 403 -0.93 6.39 15.51
CA PHE A 403 -2.01 6.45 14.51
C PHE A 403 -3.14 7.40 14.92
N THR A 404 -3.87 7.88 13.92
CA THR A 404 -5.08 8.72 14.11
C THR A 404 -6.02 8.07 15.14
N THR A 405 -6.46 8.82 16.14
CA THR A 405 -7.43 8.38 17.15
C THR A 405 -8.86 8.43 16.63
N LYS A 406 -9.81 7.84 17.36
CA LYS A 406 -11.24 7.92 17.00
C LYS A 406 -11.74 9.36 16.98
N ALA A 407 -11.32 10.18 17.91
CA ALA A 407 -11.71 11.58 18.02
C ALA A 407 -11.19 12.43 16.82
N GLU A 408 -10.07 12.07 16.26
CA GLU A 408 -9.45 12.74 15.10
C GLU A 408 -9.98 12.22 13.76
N SER A 409 -10.60 11.01 13.77
CA SER A 409 -11.00 10.32 12.55
C SER A 409 -12.15 11.02 11.83
N LYS A 410 -12.01 11.12 10.52
CA LYS A 410 -13.06 11.61 9.60
C LYS A 410 -13.76 10.46 8.85
N CYS A 411 -13.43 9.21 9.19
CA CYS A 411 -14.01 8.04 8.55
C CYS A 411 -15.44 7.79 9.03
N ALA A 412 -16.39 7.72 8.08
CA ALA A 412 -17.78 7.44 8.39
C ALA A 412 -18.03 6.04 8.98
N LEU A 413 -17.11 5.11 8.74
CA LEU A 413 -17.18 3.72 9.26
C LEU A 413 -16.72 3.60 10.71
N TRP A 414 -16.16 4.65 11.30
CA TRP A 414 -15.60 4.64 12.66
C TRP A 414 -16.12 5.82 13.49
N LYS A 415 -17.44 5.92 13.59
CA LYS A 415 -18.15 6.92 14.41
C LYS A 415 -18.42 6.43 15.83
#